data_10b73e694202549eca079b932e3bf6c7
#
_entry.id   10b73e694202549eca079b932e3bf6c7
#
_cell.length_a   1.000
_cell.length_b   1.000
_cell.length_c   1.000
_cell.angle_alpha   90.00
_cell.angle_beta   90.00
_cell.angle_gamma   90.00
#
_symmetry.space_group_name_H-M   'P 1'
#
loop_
_entity.id
_entity.type
_entity.pdbx_description
1 polymer ?
#
loop_
_entity_poly.entity_id
_entity_poly.type
_entity_poly.pdbx_seq_one_letter_code
_entity_poly.pdbx_strand_id
1 'polypeptide(L)'
;MAQNLLLMTHDVDLLILGGGCAGLSLAWRLAALGAACPRTLILEQRALYSNDRTWCFWGNHDIRLDGLMTHEWRWLQLTWRAKTVRFDCGQSAYQMLAASSFYDRALQAIGGCPAITLAQRQAVTAEPTRGPAGWTVASNMGQITARMVVDTRPQATPAAGGATLWQSFYGHEVCCDADVFTPETAELMDFTAGEQGQIPFTYVLPISKNRALIEATVFGPVPLQRAALLAQLDAAVRQYTAGSAFSIERSESGILPMGLVCAPPSLGAGHVAVGVMAGGARASSGFAFQRIQQWAGQCAAALAAGQLPTGHRSDPLLVRLMDRLFLQVLRAAPQTAPDLFLALFERADSACVIRFLSGRSTAKDCLQVMRALPAKHFVQQLFSSLPAVVLNRAG
;
A
#
# COMPACT_ATOMS: atom_id res chain seq x y z
N MET A 1 -34.44 -0.59 -17.26
CA MET A 1 -33.33 -1.56 -17.06
C MET A 1 -32.78 -2.20 -18.35
N ALA A 2 -33.38 -2.00 -19.50
CA ALA A 2 -32.92 -2.60 -20.79
C ALA A 2 -32.00 -1.68 -21.63
N GLN A 3 -31.86 -0.42 -21.28
CA GLN A 3 -31.10 0.56 -22.09
C GLN A 3 -29.57 0.54 -21.86
N ASN A 4 -29.08 -0.12 -20.79
CA ASN A 4 -27.65 -0.22 -20.51
C ASN A 4 -26.97 -1.47 -21.14
N LEU A 5 -27.73 -2.38 -21.75
CA LEU A 5 -27.14 -3.58 -22.37
C LEU A 5 -26.56 -3.33 -23.78
N LEU A 6 -26.93 -2.24 -24.43
CA LEU A 6 -26.51 -1.93 -25.81
C LEU A 6 -25.16 -1.17 -25.89
N LEU A 7 -24.59 -0.73 -24.78
CA LEU A 7 -23.27 -0.08 -24.75
C LEU A 7 -22.09 -1.09 -24.69
N MET A 8 -22.37 -2.37 -24.71
CA MET A 8 -21.47 -3.44 -24.37
C MET A 8 -20.63 -4.00 -25.52
N THR A 9 -20.82 -3.51 -26.73
CA THR A 9 -20.07 -3.92 -27.91
C THR A 9 -19.14 -2.82 -28.44
N HIS A 10 -18.92 -1.75 -27.67
CA HIS A 10 -18.23 -0.58 -28.18
C HIS A 10 -16.76 -0.55 -27.76
N ASP A 11 -15.91 -0.35 -28.78
CA ASP A 11 -14.50 -0.01 -28.61
C ASP A 11 -14.34 1.18 -27.65
N VAL A 12 -13.69 0.96 -26.51
CA VAL A 12 -13.30 2.02 -25.60
C VAL A 12 -11.82 2.36 -25.80
N ASP A 13 -11.45 3.60 -25.51
CA ASP A 13 -10.04 4.00 -25.65
C ASP A 13 -9.21 3.41 -24.52
N LEU A 14 -9.77 3.37 -23.31
CA LEU A 14 -9.11 2.86 -22.11
C LEU A 14 -10.03 1.94 -21.32
N LEU A 15 -9.54 0.76 -20.97
CA LEU A 15 -10.19 -0.17 -20.06
C LEU A 15 -9.38 -0.26 -18.77
N ILE A 16 -10.01 0.02 -17.64
CA ILE A 16 -9.41 -0.11 -16.31
C ILE A 16 -10.01 -1.35 -15.65
N LEU A 17 -9.14 -2.31 -15.33
CA LEU A 17 -9.54 -3.54 -14.65
C LEU A 17 -9.35 -3.37 -13.15
N GLY A 18 -10.43 -3.29 -12.40
CA GLY A 18 -10.48 -3.02 -10.97
C GLY A 18 -10.71 -1.54 -10.63
N GLY A 19 -11.76 -1.28 -9.88
CA GLY A 19 -12.13 0.02 -9.32
C GLY A 19 -11.63 0.22 -7.88
N GLY A 20 -10.45 -0.33 -7.53
CA GLY A 20 -9.80 -0.09 -6.24
C GLY A 20 -9.08 1.26 -6.18
N CYS A 21 -8.21 1.43 -5.17
CA CYS A 21 -7.45 2.66 -4.99
C CYS A 21 -6.74 3.12 -6.28
N ALA A 22 -6.03 2.24 -6.99
CA ALA A 22 -5.29 2.60 -8.19
C ALA A 22 -6.22 2.95 -9.37
N GLY A 23 -7.23 2.13 -9.63
CA GLY A 23 -8.17 2.36 -10.73
C GLY A 23 -8.97 3.65 -10.55
N LEU A 24 -9.53 3.87 -9.36
CA LEU A 24 -10.28 5.10 -9.06
C LEU A 24 -9.37 6.32 -9.02
N SER A 25 -8.13 6.21 -8.55
CA SER A 25 -7.18 7.33 -8.58
C SER A 25 -6.88 7.79 -10.00
N LEU A 26 -6.70 6.84 -10.93
CA LEU A 26 -6.53 7.17 -12.34
C LEU A 26 -7.80 7.79 -12.93
N ALA A 27 -8.94 7.14 -12.73
CA ALA A 27 -10.22 7.59 -13.27
C ALA A 27 -10.60 9.02 -12.80
N TRP A 28 -10.37 9.31 -11.51
CA TRP A 28 -10.61 10.65 -10.96
C TRP A 28 -9.75 11.71 -11.64
N ARG A 29 -8.47 11.41 -11.94
CA ARG A 29 -7.60 12.34 -12.66
C ARG A 29 -7.98 12.49 -14.12
N LEU A 30 -8.44 11.42 -14.75
CA LEU A 30 -8.96 11.47 -16.12
C LEU A 30 -10.23 12.31 -16.19
N ALA A 31 -11.13 12.18 -15.21
CA ALA A 31 -12.35 13.00 -15.14
C ALA A 31 -12.03 14.51 -15.12
N ALA A 32 -10.94 14.90 -14.46
CA ALA A 32 -10.49 16.29 -14.40
C ALA A 32 -9.97 16.84 -15.74
N LEU A 33 -9.75 16.00 -16.76
CA LEU A 33 -9.35 16.42 -18.11
C LEU A 33 -10.52 16.96 -18.94
N GLY A 34 -11.76 16.80 -18.48
CA GLY A 34 -12.96 17.26 -19.19
C GLY A 34 -13.07 16.65 -20.59
N ALA A 35 -13.13 17.47 -21.62
CA ALA A 35 -13.27 17.02 -23.02
C ALA A 35 -12.06 16.21 -23.54
N ALA A 36 -10.88 16.31 -22.91
CA ALA A 36 -9.70 15.53 -23.26
C ALA A 36 -9.66 14.14 -22.57
N CYS A 37 -10.69 13.80 -21.78
CA CYS A 37 -10.79 12.50 -21.14
C CYS A 37 -11.02 11.40 -22.20
N PRO A 38 -10.19 10.35 -22.28
CA PRO A 38 -10.44 9.23 -23.17
C PRO A 38 -11.71 8.48 -22.75
N ARG A 39 -12.44 7.91 -23.71
CA ARG A 39 -13.60 7.04 -23.41
C ARG A 39 -13.11 5.86 -22.57
N THR A 40 -13.49 5.85 -21.30
CA THR A 40 -12.96 4.95 -20.30
C THR A 40 -14.06 4.07 -19.71
N LEU A 41 -13.82 2.77 -19.67
CA LEU A 41 -14.65 1.81 -18.95
C LEU A 41 -13.85 1.24 -17.77
N ILE A 42 -14.46 1.21 -16.60
CA ILE A 42 -13.90 0.60 -15.41
C ILE A 42 -14.72 -0.65 -15.09
N LEU A 43 -14.07 -1.82 -15.03
CA LEU A 43 -14.70 -3.05 -14.57
C LEU A 43 -14.38 -3.26 -13.09
N GLU A 44 -15.40 -3.31 -12.25
CA GLU A 44 -15.25 -3.52 -10.81
C GLU A 44 -16.12 -4.69 -10.36
N GLN A 45 -15.49 -5.66 -9.69
CA GLN A 45 -16.19 -6.85 -9.20
C GLN A 45 -17.12 -6.56 -8.03
N ARG A 46 -16.80 -5.58 -7.19
CA ARG A 46 -17.63 -5.21 -6.04
C ARG A 46 -18.97 -4.64 -6.49
N ALA A 47 -20.00 -4.98 -5.73
CA ALA A 47 -21.34 -4.40 -5.93
C ALA A 47 -21.45 -3.00 -5.31
N LEU A 48 -20.80 -2.79 -4.16
CA LEU A 48 -20.82 -1.57 -3.38
C LEU A 48 -19.43 -1.28 -2.83
N TYR A 49 -19.14 0.00 -2.63
CA TYR A 49 -17.99 0.47 -1.91
C TYR A 49 -18.33 0.62 -0.43
N SER A 50 -17.41 0.25 0.44
CA SER A 50 -17.55 0.37 1.88
C SER A 50 -16.25 0.88 2.49
N ASN A 51 -16.25 1.20 3.78
CA ASN A 51 -15.03 1.58 4.50
C ASN A 51 -14.19 0.32 4.82
N ASP A 52 -13.67 -0.33 3.77
CA ASP A 52 -13.03 -1.64 3.81
C ASP A 52 -11.54 -1.59 4.17
N ARG A 53 -10.94 -0.41 4.26
CA ARG A 53 -9.53 -0.21 4.60
C ARG A 53 -9.19 1.21 5.01
N THR A 54 -8.01 1.36 5.60
CA THR A 54 -7.44 2.62 6.03
C THR A 54 -6.13 2.86 5.30
N TRP A 55 -5.89 4.09 4.84
CA TRP A 55 -4.59 4.50 4.32
C TRP A 55 -3.97 5.53 5.23
N CYS A 56 -2.74 5.26 5.65
CA CYS A 56 -1.97 6.21 6.44
C CYS A 56 -0.69 6.62 5.71
N PHE A 57 -0.32 7.89 5.86
CA PHE A 57 0.85 8.48 5.22
C PHE A 57 1.24 9.80 5.88
N TRP A 58 2.47 10.27 5.64
CA TRP A 58 2.92 11.57 6.14
C TRP A 58 2.67 12.67 5.13
N GLY A 59 2.05 13.75 5.61
CA GLY A 59 1.86 15.00 4.87
C GLY A 59 1.09 14.82 3.58
N ASN A 60 -0.01 15.52 3.41
CA ASN A 60 -0.73 15.56 2.14
C ASN A 60 -0.10 16.60 1.22
N HIS A 61 0.20 16.19 -0.02
CA HIS A 61 0.74 17.06 -1.08
C HIS A 61 -0.14 17.07 -2.33
N ASP A 62 -1.26 16.37 -2.31
CA ASP A 62 -2.23 16.37 -3.40
C ASP A 62 -3.48 17.14 -2.96
N ILE A 63 -3.66 18.36 -3.49
CA ILE A 63 -4.80 19.23 -3.18
C ILE A 63 -6.17 18.55 -3.39
N ARG A 64 -6.23 17.51 -4.23
CA ARG A 64 -7.47 16.73 -4.43
C ARG A 64 -7.90 15.98 -3.18
N LEU A 65 -6.95 15.68 -2.31
CA LEU A 65 -7.17 14.96 -1.05
C LEU A 65 -7.48 15.91 0.11
N ASP A 66 -7.45 17.24 -0.11
CA ASP A 66 -7.73 18.21 0.94
C ASP A 66 -9.15 18.01 1.48
N GLY A 67 -9.27 18.04 2.80
CA GLY A 67 -10.51 17.83 3.50
C GLY A 67 -11.02 16.38 3.56
N LEU A 68 -10.24 15.40 3.06
CA LEU A 68 -10.59 13.98 3.15
C LEU A 68 -9.96 13.26 4.33
N MET A 69 -8.96 13.87 4.98
CA MET A 69 -8.29 13.25 6.12
C MET A 69 -9.28 13.12 7.29
N THR A 70 -9.37 11.91 7.82
CA THR A 70 -10.28 11.59 8.93
C THR A 70 -9.64 11.83 10.28
N HIS A 71 -8.31 11.71 10.36
CA HIS A 71 -7.54 12.01 11.56
C HIS A 71 -6.07 12.28 11.22
N GLU A 72 -5.35 12.93 12.15
CA GLU A 72 -3.92 13.14 12.02
C GLU A 72 -3.22 13.11 13.39
N TRP A 73 -1.99 12.57 13.40
CA TRP A 73 -1.15 12.47 14.60
C TRP A 73 0.16 13.24 14.37
N ARG A 74 0.44 14.12 15.30
CA ARG A 74 1.75 14.75 15.39
C ARG A 74 2.79 13.79 15.95
N TRP A 75 2.37 12.95 16.89
CA TRP A 75 3.28 12.07 17.60
C TRP A 75 3.07 10.63 17.17
N LEU A 76 4.19 9.96 16.88
CA LEU A 76 4.24 8.51 16.72
C LEU A 76 5.08 7.92 17.84
N GLN A 77 4.81 6.67 18.18
CA GLN A 77 5.68 5.93 19.08
C GLN A 77 5.94 4.52 18.57
N LEU A 78 7.08 3.98 18.95
CA LEU A 78 7.48 2.59 18.71
C LEU A 78 7.90 2.01 20.05
N THR A 79 7.39 0.83 20.36
CA THR A 79 7.60 0.20 21.67
C THR A 79 8.22 -1.20 21.52
N TRP A 80 9.24 -1.49 22.31
CA TRP A 80 9.81 -2.82 22.45
C TRP A 80 10.24 -3.07 23.89
N ARG A 81 9.61 -4.00 24.58
CA ARG A 81 9.83 -4.30 26.02
C ARG A 81 9.60 -3.02 26.85
N ALA A 82 10.61 -2.62 27.63
CA ALA A 82 10.56 -1.41 28.46
C ALA A 82 11.00 -0.12 27.72
N LYS A 83 11.37 -0.21 26.44
CA LYS A 83 11.82 0.95 25.65
C LYS A 83 10.71 1.45 24.76
N THR A 84 10.40 2.75 24.85
CA THR A 84 9.52 3.46 23.92
C THR A 84 10.27 4.63 23.30
N VAL A 85 10.26 4.71 21.97
CA VAL A 85 10.77 5.84 21.20
C VAL A 85 9.59 6.67 20.74
N ARG A 86 9.58 7.96 21.12
CA ARG A 86 8.57 8.92 20.67
C ARG A 86 9.14 9.78 19.55
N PHE A 87 8.38 9.92 18.47
CA PHE A 87 8.78 10.58 17.24
C PHE A 87 7.84 11.74 16.93
N ASP A 88 8.40 12.96 16.82
CA ASP A 88 7.64 14.16 16.42
C ASP A 88 7.64 14.29 14.90
N CYS A 89 6.48 14.17 14.28
CA CYS A 89 6.31 14.37 12.84
C CYS A 89 6.45 15.85 12.41
N GLY A 90 6.53 16.78 13.34
CA GLY A 90 6.67 18.21 13.06
C GLY A 90 5.49 18.74 12.24
N GLN A 91 5.79 19.37 11.11
CA GLN A 91 4.78 19.90 10.19
C GLN A 91 4.19 18.85 9.23
N SER A 92 4.74 17.64 9.21
CA SER A 92 4.28 16.55 8.33
C SER A 92 3.56 15.49 9.15
N ALA A 93 2.44 15.85 9.76
CA ALA A 93 1.64 14.93 10.56
C ALA A 93 1.41 13.59 9.85
N TYR A 94 1.33 12.52 10.62
CA TYR A 94 0.89 11.22 10.11
C TYR A 94 -0.62 11.26 9.98
N GLN A 95 -1.13 11.07 8.78
CA GLN A 95 -2.52 11.29 8.42
C GLN A 95 -3.23 9.99 8.10
N MET A 96 -4.50 9.92 8.46
CA MET A 96 -5.40 8.82 8.17
C MET A 96 -6.45 9.24 7.14
N LEU A 97 -6.65 8.41 6.14
CA LEU A 97 -7.70 8.52 5.16
C LEU A 97 -8.54 7.23 5.16
N ALA A 98 -9.82 7.35 5.49
CA ALA A 98 -10.77 6.26 5.37
C ALA A 98 -11.07 5.96 3.89
N ALA A 99 -11.18 4.67 3.54
CA ALA A 99 -11.47 4.27 2.16
C ALA A 99 -12.79 4.83 1.66
N SER A 100 -13.82 4.89 2.50
CA SER A 100 -15.12 5.48 2.15
C SER A 100 -15.00 6.93 1.67
N SER A 101 -14.27 7.78 2.40
CA SER A 101 -14.07 9.19 2.03
C SER A 101 -13.39 9.35 0.66
N PHE A 102 -12.41 8.50 0.38
CA PHE A 102 -11.73 8.48 -0.91
C PHE A 102 -12.67 7.97 -2.02
N TYR A 103 -13.39 6.87 -1.78
CA TYR A 103 -14.29 6.29 -2.78
C TYR A 103 -15.41 7.27 -3.14
N ASP A 104 -16.05 7.89 -2.15
CA ASP A 104 -17.15 8.86 -2.37
C ASP A 104 -16.66 10.03 -3.24
N ARG A 105 -15.50 10.60 -2.92
CA ARG A 105 -14.94 11.70 -3.71
C ARG A 105 -14.58 11.28 -5.13
N ALA A 106 -13.95 10.11 -5.31
CA ALA A 106 -13.59 9.59 -6.63
C ALA A 106 -14.83 9.27 -7.46
N LEU A 107 -15.86 8.64 -6.86
CA LEU A 107 -17.12 8.32 -7.52
C LEU A 107 -17.90 9.57 -7.91
N GLN A 108 -17.92 10.60 -7.08
CA GLN A 108 -18.52 11.89 -7.40
C GLN A 108 -17.84 12.51 -8.64
N ALA A 109 -16.51 12.52 -8.69
CA ALA A 109 -15.77 13.06 -9.82
C ALA A 109 -16.02 12.28 -11.12
N ILE A 110 -16.05 10.94 -11.04
CA ILE A 110 -16.33 10.06 -12.18
C ILE A 110 -17.77 10.24 -12.68
N GLY A 111 -18.74 10.32 -11.76
CA GLY A 111 -20.16 10.51 -12.09
C GLY A 111 -20.46 11.83 -12.83
N GLY A 112 -19.62 12.83 -12.65
CA GLY A 112 -19.67 14.10 -13.38
C GLY A 112 -18.99 14.06 -14.76
N CYS A 113 -18.36 12.96 -15.17
CA CYS A 113 -17.63 12.85 -16.43
C CYS A 113 -18.31 11.86 -17.39
N PRO A 114 -18.98 12.31 -18.47
CA PRO A 114 -19.70 11.41 -19.39
C PRO A 114 -18.77 10.48 -20.18
N ALA A 115 -17.47 10.75 -20.23
CA ALA A 115 -16.48 9.90 -20.91
C ALA A 115 -16.08 8.67 -20.06
N ILE A 116 -16.47 8.60 -18.77
CA ILE A 116 -16.10 7.50 -17.89
C ILE A 116 -17.34 6.72 -17.47
N THR A 117 -17.30 5.41 -17.66
CA THR A 117 -18.34 4.48 -17.19
C THR A 117 -17.73 3.54 -16.14
N LEU A 118 -18.34 3.44 -14.98
CA LEU A 118 -18.02 2.45 -13.95
C LEU A 118 -19.06 1.32 -14.00
N ALA A 119 -18.63 0.13 -14.40
CA ALA A 119 -19.42 -1.07 -14.42
C ALA A 119 -19.12 -1.92 -13.18
N GLN A 120 -19.99 -1.85 -12.17
CA GLN A 120 -19.90 -2.64 -10.95
C GLN A 120 -20.46 -4.05 -11.16
N ARG A 121 -20.13 -5.00 -10.28
CA ARG A 121 -20.47 -6.44 -10.37
C ARG A 121 -19.92 -7.10 -11.65
N GLN A 122 -18.82 -6.57 -12.17
CA GLN A 122 -18.19 -7.06 -13.40
C GLN A 122 -16.84 -7.68 -13.08
N ALA A 123 -16.79 -9.01 -13.18
CA ALA A 123 -15.56 -9.77 -13.01
C ALA A 123 -14.90 -10.03 -14.37
N VAL A 124 -13.59 -9.81 -14.42
CA VAL A 124 -12.77 -10.27 -15.55
C VAL A 124 -12.57 -11.78 -15.40
N THR A 125 -12.86 -12.54 -16.44
CA THR A 125 -12.91 -14.00 -16.42
C THR A 125 -11.70 -14.68 -17.07
N ALA A 126 -10.91 -13.92 -17.84
CA ALA A 126 -9.68 -14.41 -18.46
C ALA A 126 -8.64 -13.28 -18.57
N GLU A 127 -7.39 -13.65 -18.77
CA GLU A 127 -6.31 -12.68 -19.02
C GLU A 127 -6.58 -11.88 -20.32
N PRO A 128 -6.24 -10.58 -20.33
CA PRO A 128 -6.33 -9.76 -21.53
C PRO A 128 -5.51 -10.34 -22.68
N THR A 129 -6.09 -10.38 -23.88
CA THR A 129 -5.42 -10.85 -25.09
C THR A 129 -5.30 -9.74 -26.10
N ARG A 130 -4.17 -9.68 -26.83
CA ARG A 130 -3.96 -8.69 -27.88
C ARG A 130 -4.44 -9.22 -29.22
N GLY A 131 -5.30 -8.45 -29.89
CA GLY A 131 -5.81 -8.71 -31.23
C GLY A 131 -5.48 -7.56 -32.21
N PRO A 132 -5.93 -7.66 -33.47
CA PRO A 132 -5.72 -6.63 -34.48
C PRO A 132 -6.34 -5.27 -34.13
N ALA A 133 -7.52 -5.29 -33.49
CA ALA A 133 -8.24 -4.08 -33.07
C ALA A 133 -7.78 -3.48 -31.73
N GLY A 134 -6.83 -4.11 -31.04
CA GLY A 134 -6.39 -3.70 -29.71
C GLY A 134 -6.42 -4.85 -28.71
N TRP A 135 -6.83 -4.58 -27.48
CA TRP A 135 -6.95 -5.55 -26.41
C TRP A 135 -8.37 -6.09 -26.31
N THR A 136 -8.50 -7.39 -26.13
CA THR A 136 -9.77 -8.05 -25.82
C THR A 136 -9.74 -8.58 -24.40
N VAL A 137 -10.75 -8.24 -23.62
CA VAL A 137 -10.92 -8.66 -22.23
C VAL A 137 -12.25 -9.39 -22.08
N ALA A 138 -12.20 -10.62 -21.58
CA ALA A 138 -13.40 -11.39 -21.26
C ALA A 138 -13.88 -11.03 -19.85
N SER A 139 -15.18 -10.78 -19.72
CA SER A 139 -15.85 -10.52 -18.44
C SER A 139 -17.16 -11.31 -18.37
N ASN A 140 -17.80 -11.33 -17.21
CA ASN A 140 -19.14 -11.92 -17.05
C ASN A 140 -20.23 -11.18 -17.84
N MET A 141 -19.91 -10.05 -18.48
CA MET A 141 -20.78 -9.32 -19.40
C MET A 141 -20.51 -9.62 -20.87
N GLY A 142 -19.53 -10.47 -21.17
CA GLY A 142 -19.05 -10.74 -22.52
C GLY A 142 -17.65 -10.21 -22.80
N GLN A 143 -17.29 -10.15 -24.08
CA GLN A 143 -16.00 -9.63 -24.52
C GLN A 143 -16.07 -8.11 -24.73
N ILE A 144 -15.01 -7.43 -24.32
CA ILE A 144 -14.85 -5.98 -24.44
C ILE A 144 -13.53 -5.72 -25.15
N THR A 145 -13.56 -4.87 -26.19
CA THR A 145 -12.35 -4.44 -26.91
C THR A 145 -11.94 -3.04 -26.46
N ALA A 146 -10.63 -2.82 -26.30
CA ALA A 146 -10.06 -1.53 -25.87
C ALA A 146 -8.73 -1.26 -26.56
N ARG A 147 -8.43 0.02 -26.83
CA ARG A 147 -7.09 0.41 -27.32
C ARG A 147 -6.01 0.15 -26.30
N MET A 148 -6.32 0.44 -25.03
CA MET A 148 -5.38 0.37 -23.93
C MET A 148 -6.04 -0.27 -22.70
N VAL A 149 -5.22 -0.97 -21.90
CA VAL A 149 -5.65 -1.62 -20.66
C VAL A 149 -4.74 -1.20 -19.50
N VAL A 150 -5.35 -0.76 -18.42
CA VAL A 150 -4.69 -0.56 -17.12
C VAL A 150 -5.25 -1.60 -16.16
N ASP A 151 -4.44 -2.59 -15.82
CA ASP A 151 -4.84 -3.67 -14.93
C ASP A 151 -4.42 -3.36 -13.49
N THR A 152 -5.40 -3.05 -12.65
CA THR A 152 -5.21 -2.73 -11.23
C THR A 152 -5.70 -3.85 -10.31
N ARG A 153 -6.11 -4.99 -10.88
CA ARG A 153 -6.63 -6.11 -10.10
C ARG A 153 -5.55 -6.63 -9.16
N PRO A 154 -5.95 -7.12 -7.97
CA PRO A 154 -5.02 -7.88 -7.16
C PRO A 154 -4.60 -9.12 -7.96
N GLN A 155 -3.35 -9.19 -8.33
CA GLN A 155 -2.78 -10.41 -8.89
C GLN A 155 -2.86 -11.51 -7.84
N ALA A 156 -3.00 -12.76 -8.28
CA ALA A 156 -2.93 -13.91 -7.37
C ALA A 156 -1.68 -13.75 -6.49
N THR A 157 -1.84 -13.89 -5.16
CA THR A 157 -0.71 -13.82 -4.24
C THR A 157 0.35 -14.80 -4.73
N PRO A 158 1.54 -14.35 -5.11
CA PRO A 158 2.57 -15.27 -5.57
C PRO A 158 2.80 -16.35 -4.52
N ALA A 159 3.10 -17.56 -4.96
CA ALA A 159 3.54 -18.64 -4.07
C ALA A 159 4.71 -18.19 -3.22
N ALA A 160 5.03 -18.94 -2.17
CA ALA A 160 6.20 -18.72 -1.31
C ALA A 160 7.44 -18.39 -2.19
N GLY A 161 8.05 -17.22 -1.97
CA GLY A 161 9.18 -16.72 -2.79
C GLY A 161 8.86 -15.53 -3.70
N GLY A 162 7.58 -15.12 -3.86
CA GLY A 162 7.21 -13.96 -4.68
C GLY A 162 7.59 -12.59 -4.08
N ALA A 163 7.90 -12.54 -2.78
CA ALA A 163 8.44 -11.37 -2.10
C ALA A 163 9.52 -11.79 -1.09
N THR A 164 10.35 -10.84 -0.67
CA THR A 164 11.37 -11.09 0.37
C THR A 164 10.71 -11.36 1.71
N LEU A 165 9.74 -10.54 2.09
CA LEU A 165 8.85 -10.70 3.23
C LEU A 165 7.42 -10.35 2.82
N TRP A 166 6.46 -10.73 3.64
CA TRP A 166 5.07 -10.38 3.54
C TRP A 166 4.63 -9.66 4.79
N GLN A 167 3.98 -8.53 4.62
CA GLN A 167 3.23 -7.87 5.70
C GLN A 167 1.80 -8.39 5.66
N SER A 168 1.40 -9.10 6.69
CA SER A 168 0.02 -9.58 6.85
C SER A 168 -0.58 -8.91 8.08
N PHE A 169 -1.77 -8.37 7.96
CA PHE A 169 -2.44 -7.69 9.08
C PHE A 169 -3.92 -8.00 9.13
N TYR A 170 -4.45 -7.95 10.34
CA TYR A 170 -5.87 -8.00 10.64
C TYR A 170 -6.18 -7.06 11.80
N GLY A 171 -7.18 -6.22 11.65
CA GLY A 171 -7.51 -5.18 12.62
C GLY A 171 -8.99 -4.98 12.85
N HIS A 172 -9.28 -4.42 14.02
CA HIS A 172 -10.62 -3.98 14.44
C HIS A 172 -10.59 -2.51 14.78
N GLU A 173 -11.52 -1.76 14.25
CA GLU A 173 -11.86 -0.45 14.76
C GLU A 173 -12.84 -0.65 15.90
N VAL A 174 -12.41 -0.28 17.11
CA VAL A 174 -13.17 -0.47 18.35
C VAL A 174 -13.68 0.86 18.89
N CYS A 175 -14.88 0.83 19.49
CA CYS A 175 -15.44 1.92 20.25
C CYS A 175 -15.68 1.43 21.68
N CYS A 176 -14.93 2.02 22.65
CA CYS A 176 -14.98 1.66 24.06
C CYS A 176 -16.03 2.50 24.80
N ASP A 177 -16.56 1.94 25.89
CA ASP A 177 -17.47 2.68 26.79
C ASP A 177 -16.73 3.77 27.59
N ALA A 178 -15.41 3.60 27.82
CA ALA A 178 -14.58 4.51 28.57
C ALA A 178 -13.50 5.18 27.71
N ASP A 179 -12.98 6.33 28.15
CA ASP A 179 -11.85 7.02 27.56
C ASP A 179 -10.54 6.29 27.93
N VAL A 180 -9.99 5.53 26.98
CA VAL A 180 -8.81 4.68 27.18
C VAL A 180 -7.65 5.03 26.25
N PHE A 181 -7.88 5.82 25.20
CA PHE A 181 -6.87 6.16 24.20
C PHE A 181 -6.38 7.59 24.33
N THR A 182 -5.17 7.84 23.83
CA THR A 182 -4.57 9.18 23.69
C THR A 182 -4.61 9.59 22.23
N PRO A 183 -5.56 10.45 21.79
CA PRO A 183 -5.82 10.75 20.38
C PRO A 183 -4.65 11.42 19.65
N GLU A 184 -3.72 12.04 20.36
CA GLU A 184 -2.61 12.81 19.76
C GLU A 184 -1.40 11.94 19.38
N THR A 185 -1.40 10.65 19.76
CA THR A 185 -0.24 9.75 19.55
C THR A 185 -0.69 8.44 18.95
N ALA A 186 -0.13 8.07 17.79
CA ALA A 186 -0.33 6.75 17.20
C ALA A 186 0.83 5.81 17.61
N GLU A 187 0.49 4.56 17.95
CA GLU A 187 1.47 3.48 18.11
C GLU A 187 1.77 2.91 16.73
N LEU A 188 2.94 3.25 16.18
CA LEU A 188 3.31 2.77 14.83
C LEU A 188 3.72 1.29 14.86
N MET A 189 4.43 0.87 15.91
CA MET A 189 4.87 -0.52 16.09
C MET A 189 5.07 -0.81 17.58
N ASP A 190 4.15 -1.53 18.20
CA ASP A 190 4.36 -2.16 19.50
C ASP A 190 4.78 -3.60 19.28
N PHE A 191 6.08 -3.87 19.36
CA PHE A 191 6.63 -5.19 19.06
C PHE A 191 6.34 -6.20 20.16
N THR A 192 6.02 -7.41 19.74
CA THR A 192 5.87 -8.59 20.62
C THR A 192 6.88 -9.67 20.24
N ALA A 193 7.08 -10.65 21.13
CA ALA A 193 7.90 -11.80 20.81
C ALA A 193 7.19 -12.64 19.72
N GLY A 194 7.92 -12.96 18.66
CA GLY A 194 7.41 -13.72 17.52
C GLY A 194 7.90 -15.17 17.49
N GLU A 195 7.22 -15.98 16.72
CA GLU A 195 7.71 -17.29 16.29
C GLU A 195 8.94 -17.16 15.37
N GLN A 196 9.63 -18.25 15.14
CA GLN A 196 10.82 -18.26 14.30
C GLN A 196 10.51 -17.72 12.89
N GLY A 197 11.26 -16.70 12.48
CA GLY A 197 11.14 -16.09 11.16
C GLY A 197 10.06 -15.01 11.06
N GLN A 198 9.34 -14.71 12.14
CA GLN A 198 8.28 -13.69 12.18
C GLN A 198 8.68 -12.46 12.99
N ILE A 199 8.09 -11.32 12.60
CA ILE A 199 8.25 -10.03 13.28
C ILE A 199 6.84 -9.50 13.56
N PRO A 200 6.21 -9.91 14.67
CA PRO A 200 4.89 -9.44 15.05
C PRO A 200 4.97 -8.10 15.78
N PHE A 201 3.98 -7.25 15.50
CA PHE A 201 3.76 -6.01 16.23
C PHE A 201 2.29 -5.61 16.17
N THR A 202 1.89 -4.75 17.09
CA THR A 202 0.58 -4.13 17.10
C THR A 202 0.70 -2.69 16.57
N TYR A 203 -0.22 -2.32 15.71
CA TYR A 203 -0.39 -0.96 15.21
C TYR A 203 -1.67 -0.39 15.79
N VAL A 204 -1.63 0.81 16.40
CA VAL A 204 -2.79 1.43 17.03
C VAL A 204 -2.94 2.87 16.58
N LEU A 205 -4.11 3.17 16.06
CA LEU A 205 -4.50 4.49 15.57
C LEU A 205 -5.66 5.03 16.39
N PRO A 206 -5.42 5.76 17.48
CA PRO A 206 -6.47 6.39 18.24
C PRO A 206 -7.15 7.50 17.44
N ILE A 207 -8.47 7.40 17.25
CA ILE A 207 -9.28 8.37 16.51
C ILE A 207 -9.93 9.36 17.48
N SER A 208 -10.29 8.89 18.67
CA SER A 208 -10.79 9.68 19.79
C SER A 208 -10.31 9.05 21.09
N LYS A 209 -10.72 9.59 22.22
CA LYS A 209 -10.37 9.03 23.53
C LYS A 209 -10.92 7.63 23.78
N ASN A 210 -12.01 7.26 23.08
CA ASN A 210 -12.66 5.97 23.23
C ASN A 210 -12.72 5.16 21.93
N ARG A 211 -12.14 5.63 20.82
CA ARG A 211 -12.19 4.95 19.53
C ARG A 211 -10.80 4.83 18.91
N ALA A 212 -10.44 3.64 18.47
CA ALA A 212 -9.18 3.37 17.79
C ALA A 212 -9.30 2.23 16.79
N LEU A 213 -8.44 2.25 15.75
CA LEU A 213 -8.13 1.08 14.95
C LEU A 213 -6.94 0.37 15.60
N ILE A 214 -7.10 -0.92 15.90
CA ILE A 214 -6.06 -1.78 16.49
C ILE A 214 -5.82 -2.93 15.52
N GLU A 215 -4.57 -3.09 15.07
CA GLU A 215 -4.19 -4.10 14.09
C GLU A 215 -3.06 -4.99 14.61
N ALA A 216 -3.27 -6.31 14.55
CA ALA A 216 -2.20 -7.28 14.64
C ALA A 216 -1.53 -7.39 13.27
N THR A 217 -0.23 -7.11 13.23
CA THR A 217 0.58 -7.12 12.01
C THR A 217 1.79 -8.04 12.19
N VAL A 218 2.12 -8.79 11.15
CA VAL A 218 3.30 -9.66 11.12
C VAL A 218 4.05 -9.46 9.81
N PHE A 219 5.37 -9.20 9.90
CA PHE A 219 6.28 -9.41 8.77
C PHE A 219 6.80 -10.83 8.83
N GLY A 220 6.65 -11.58 7.75
CA GLY A 220 7.04 -12.99 7.70
C GLY A 220 7.46 -13.45 6.31
N PRO A 221 8.10 -14.62 6.19
CA PRO A 221 8.55 -15.18 4.91
C PRO A 221 7.41 -15.69 4.02
N VAL A 222 6.24 -15.90 4.60
CA VAL A 222 5.01 -16.32 3.92
C VAL A 222 3.84 -15.45 4.33
N PRO A 223 2.84 -15.26 3.45
CA PRO A 223 1.63 -14.52 3.79
C PRO A 223 0.79 -15.30 4.82
N LEU A 224 0.26 -14.58 5.81
CA LEU A 224 -0.63 -15.14 6.83
C LEU A 224 -2.08 -14.77 6.54
N GLN A 225 -2.98 -15.73 6.78
CA GLN A 225 -4.42 -15.51 6.71
C GLN A 225 -4.95 -14.95 8.04
N ARG A 226 -6.15 -14.32 8.02
CA ARG A 226 -6.78 -13.72 9.21
C ARG A 226 -6.78 -14.65 10.42
N ALA A 227 -7.08 -15.93 10.23
CA ALA A 227 -7.15 -16.90 11.32
C ALA A 227 -5.84 -17.00 12.12
N ALA A 228 -4.69 -16.86 11.46
CA ALA A 228 -3.39 -16.89 12.12
C ALA A 228 -3.09 -15.62 12.95
N LEU A 229 -3.80 -14.52 12.70
CA LEU A 229 -3.61 -13.24 13.39
C LEU A 229 -4.63 -13.01 14.53
N LEU A 230 -5.68 -13.84 14.63
CA LEU A 230 -6.78 -13.64 15.58
C LEU A 230 -6.31 -13.59 17.03
N ALA A 231 -5.50 -14.53 17.47
CA ALA A 231 -5.04 -14.59 18.86
C ALA A 231 -4.20 -13.36 19.25
N GLN A 232 -3.35 -12.88 18.32
CA GLN A 232 -2.56 -11.67 18.51
C GLN A 232 -3.47 -10.43 18.56
N LEU A 233 -4.45 -10.36 17.66
CA LEU A 233 -5.41 -9.24 17.63
C LEU A 233 -6.26 -9.19 18.92
N ASP A 234 -6.77 -10.32 19.35
CA ASP A 234 -7.55 -10.41 20.60
C ASP A 234 -6.73 -10.00 21.83
N ALA A 235 -5.45 -10.38 21.88
CA ALA A 235 -4.54 -9.94 22.94
C ALA A 235 -4.29 -8.44 22.89
N ALA A 236 -4.04 -7.89 21.70
CA ALA A 236 -3.83 -6.47 21.49
C ALA A 236 -5.08 -5.65 21.86
N VAL A 237 -6.26 -6.07 21.41
CA VAL A 237 -7.52 -5.39 21.77
C VAL A 237 -7.71 -5.37 23.26
N ARG A 238 -7.55 -6.50 23.98
CA ARG A 238 -7.65 -6.54 25.45
C ARG A 238 -6.64 -5.61 26.13
N GLN A 239 -5.40 -5.58 25.64
CA GLN A 239 -4.34 -4.71 26.19
C GLN A 239 -4.72 -3.24 26.03
N TYR A 240 -5.09 -2.81 24.84
CA TYR A 240 -5.31 -1.41 24.52
C TYR A 240 -6.67 -0.87 24.95
N THR A 241 -7.68 -1.72 25.13
CA THR A 241 -8.97 -1.32 25.73
C THR A 241 -8.92 -1.25 27.25
N ALA A 242 -7.82 -1.66 27.89
CA ALA A 242 -7.62 -1.63 29.34
C ALA A 242 -8.78 -2.26 30.15
N GLY A 243 -9.44 -3.26 29.59
CA GLY A 243 -10.59 -3.94 30.22
C GLY A 243 -11.93 -3.20 30.07
N SER A 244 -11.99 -2.06 29.36
CA SER A 244 -13.27 -1.42 29.01
C SER A 244 -14.10 -2.35 28.11
N ALA A 245 -15.42 -2.34 28.30
CA ALA A 245 -16.32 -2.92 27.31
C ALA A 245 -16.23 -2.10 26.00
N PHE A 246 -16.36 -2.80 24.87
CA PHE A 246 -16.24 -2.17 23.55
C PHE A 246 -17.14 -2.85 22.52
N SER A 247 -17.47 -2.11 21.47
CA SER A 247 -18.04 -2.66 20.22
C SER A 247 -17.00 -2.66 19.10
N ILE A 248 -17.13 -3.58 18.15
CA ILE A 248 -16.34 -3.57 16.91
C ILE A 248 -17.17 -2.88 15.84
N GLU A 249 -16.71 -1.71 15.38
CA GLU A 249 -17.38 -0.90 14.36
C GLU A 249 -17.13 -1.48 12.95
N ARG A 250 -15.91 -1.89 12.68
CA ARG A 250 -15.50 -2.52 11.42
C ARG A 250 -14.21 -3.34 11.59
N SER A 251 -13.93 -4.14 10.59
CA SER A 251 -12.69 -4.89 10.53
C SER A 251 -12.03 -4.71 9.18
N GLU A 252 -10.70 -4.70 9.16
CA GLU A 252 -9.92 -4.66 7.92
C GLU A 252 -8.79 -5.67 7.95
N SER A 253 -8.33 -6.08 6.77
CA SER A 253 -7.19 -6.98 6.65
C SER A 253 -6.50 -6.81 5.32
N GLY A 254 -5.22 -7.17 5.27
CA GLY A 254 -4.48 -7.13 4.03
C GLY A 254 -3.22 -7.99 4.08
N ILE A 255 -2.72 -8.26 2.88
CA ILE A 255 -1.43 -8.93 2.65
C ILE A 255 -0.68 -8.07 1.64
N LEU A 256 0.47 -7.55 2.04
CA LEU A 256 1.30 -6.67 1.23
C LEU A 256 2.66 -7.35 0.98
N PRO A 257 3.14 -7.38 -0.27
CA PRO A 257 4.48 -7.87 -0.56
C PRO A 257 5.53 -6.84 -0.18
N MET A 258 6.56 -7.28 0.50
CA MET A 258 7.74 -6.48 0.83
C MET A 258 8.93 -6.99 0.00
N GLY A 259 9.41 -6.15 -0.93
CA GLY A 259 10.46 -6.54 -1.87
C GLY A 259 9.99 -7.62 -2.85
N LEU A 260 9.05 -7.27 -3.74
CA LEU A 260 8.61 -8.13 -4.84
C LEU A 260 9.82 -8.60 -5.66
N VAL A 261 9.89 -9.90 -5.92
CA VAL A 261 10.95 -10.50 -6.73
C VAL A 261 10.71 -10.21 -8.22
N CYS A 262 9.45 -10.28 -8.66
CA CYS A 262 9.04 -9.95 -10.02
C CYS A 262 7.71 -9.19 -10.00
N ALA A 263 7.67 -8.03 -10.66
CA ALA A 263 6.40 -7.41 -11.00
C ALA A 263 5.73 -8.18 -12.14
N PRO A 264 4.38 -8.20 -12.25
CA PRO A 264 3.70 -8.80 -13.39
C PRO A 264 4.23 -8.22 -14.70
N PRO A 265 4.53 -9.06 -15.71
CA PRO A 265 5.01 -8.57 -16.99
C PRO A 265 3.90 -7.76 -17.68
N SER A 266 4.32 -6.74 -18.44
CA SER A 266 3.40 -6.14 -19.41
C SER A 266 3.09 -7.19 -20.49
N LEU A 267 1.81 -7.37 -20.81
CA LEU A 267 1.39 -8.29 -21.88
C LEU A 267 1.66 -7.73 -23.30
N GLY A 268 2.16 -6.49 -23.39
CA GLY A 268 2.50 -5.83 -24.65
C GLY A 268 2.18 -4.33 -24.63
N ALA A 269 2.44 -3.66 -25.75
CA ALA A 269 2.20 -2.22 -25.87
C ALA A 269 0.72 -1.87 -25.64
N GLY A 270 0.46 -0.88 -24.77
CA GLY A 270 -0.90 -0.46 -24.40
C GLY A 270 -1.51 -1.24 -23.25
N HIS A 271 -0.82 -2.25 -22.68
CA HIS A 271 -1.21 -2.91 -21.43
C HIS A 271 -0.22 -2.57 -20.34
N VAL A 272 -0.72 -2.26 -19.16
CA VAL A 272 0.12 -2.06 -17.97
C VAL A 272 -0.56 -2.62 -16.73
N ALA A 273 0.17 -3.40 -15.94
CA ALA A 273 -0.22 -3.81 -14.60
C ALA A 273 0.25 -2.77 -13.57
N VAL A 274 -0.61 -2.40 -12.63
CA VAL A 274 -0.34 -1.39 -11.61
C VAL A 274 -0.99 -1.75 -10.27
N GLY A 275 -0.63 -1.02 -9.23
CA GLY A 275 -1.11 -1.28 -7.87
C GLY A 275 -0.04 -1.95 -7.01
N VAL A 276 -0.42 -2.39 -5.82
CA VAL A 276 0.51 -2.92 -4.81
C VAL A 276 1.31 -4.11 -5.35
N MET A 277 0.64 -5.05 -6.01
CA MET A 277 1.24 -6.26 -6.57
C MET A 277 2.08 -6.01 -7.83
N ALA A 278 2.07 -4.79 -8.36
CA ALA A 278 2.84 -4.36 -9.53
C ALA A 278 3.87 -3.26 -9.18
N GLY A 279 4.38 -3.24 -7.95
CA GLY A 279 5.42 -2.31 -7.50
C GLY A 279 4.91 -0.96 -7.02
N GLY A 280 3.61 -0.80 -6.81
CA GLY A 280 3.03 0.43 -6.27
C GLY A 280 3.36 0.68 -4.80
N ALA A 281 3.73 -0.35 -4.03
CA ALA A 281 4.17 -0.20 -2.65
C ALA A 281 5.68 -0.01 -2.55
N ARG A 282 6.13 0.74 -1.52
CA ARG A 282 7.55 0.79 -1.16
C ARG A 282 8.01 -0.55 -0.62
N ALA A 283 9.12 -1.05 -1.13
CA ALA A 283 9.58 -2.41 -0.85
C ALA A 283 9.79 -2.66 0.66
N SER A 284 10.40 -1.74 1.40
CA SER A 284 10.79 -1.93 2.81
C SER A 284 9.71 -1.55 3.82
N SER A 285 8.64 -0.85 3.43
CA SER A 285 7.64 -0.32 4.37
C SER A 285 6.18 -0.61 4.00
N GLY A 286 5.90 -1.07 2.76
CA GLY A 286 4.54 -1.31 2.29
C GLY A 286 3.72 -0.05 1.98
N PHE A 287 4.22 1.16 2.23
CA PHE A 287 3.49 2.40 1.92
C PHE A 287 3.20 2.51 0.42
N ALA A 288 1.92 2.56 0.06
CA ALA A 288 1.48 2.50 -1.33
C ALA A 288 0.64 3.71 -1.76
N PHE A 289 -0.21 4.24 -0.88
CA PHE A 289 -1.25 5.20 -1.26
C PHE A 289 -0.70 6.42 -2.01
N GLN A 290 0.25 7.17 -1.43
CA GLN A 290 0.83 8.35 -2.09
C GLN A 290 1.56 8.01 -3.39
N ARG A 291 2.21 6.85 -3.47
CA ARG A 291 2.88 6.38 -4.69
C ARG A 291 1.86 6.09 -5.80
N ILE A 292 0.73 5.50 -5.46
CA ILE A 292 -0.40 5.29 -6.38
C ILE A 292 -0.97 6.63 -6.84
N GLN A 293 -1.12 7.62 -5.94
CA GLN A 293 -1.58 8.96 -6.29
C GLN A 293 -0.63 9.64 -7.29
N GLN A 294 0.67 9.58 -7.06
CA GLN A 294 1.68 10.12 -7.97
C GLN A 294 1.67 9.44 -9.33
N TRP A 295 1.63 8.09 -9.34
CA TRP A 295 1.51 7.30 -10.57
C TRP A 295 0.26 7.69 -11.35
N ALA A 296 -0.89 7.75 -10.71
CA ALA A 296 -2.15 8.08 -11.36
C ALA A 296 -2.12 9.45 -12.05
N GLY A 297 -1.48 10.46 -11.40
CA GLY A 297 -1.25 11.77 -12.00
C GLY A 297 -0.36 11.73 -13.25
N GLN A 298 0.73 10.98 -13.17
CA GLN A 298 1.67 10.82 -14.29
C GLN A 298 1.04 10.05 -15.47
N CYS A 299 0.30 8.96 -15.16
CA CYS A 299 -0.38 8.17 -16.16
C CYS A 299 -1.50 8.97 -16.85
N ALA A 300 -2.30 9.73 -16.11
CA ALA A 300 -3.33 10.60 -16.68
C ALA A 300 -2.71 11.68 -17.59
N ALA A 301 -1.59 12.29 -17.20
CA ALA A 301 -0.87 13.26 -18.04
C ALA A 301 -0.33 12.63 -19.32
N ALA A 302 0.22 11.41 -19.26
CA ALA A 302 0.68 10.68 -20.44
C ALA A 302 -0.48 10.37 -21.40
N LEU A 303 -1.61 9.89 -20.87
CA LEU A 303 -2.82 9.62 -21.66
C LEU A 303 -3.39 10.89 -22.29
N ALA A 304 -3.41 12.02 -21.58
CA ALA A 304 -3.82 13.30 -22.11
C ALA A 304 -2.92 13.80 -23.27
N ALA A 305 -1.64 13.45 -23.23
CA ALA A 305 -0.68 13.71 -24.32
C ALA A 305 -0.75 12.68 -25.46
N GLY A 306 -1.74 11.78 -25.49
CA GLY A 306 -1.88 10.73 -26.49
C GLY A 306 -0.87 9.59 -26.39
N GLN A 307 -0.15 9.50 -25.26
CA GLN A 307 0.83 8.44 -25.00
C GLN A 307 0.16 7.19 -24.43
N LEU A 308 0.90 6.09 -24.40
CA LEU A 308 0.45 4.84 -23.78
C LEU A 308 0.45 4.97 -22.25
N PRO A 309 -0.40 4.18 -21.56
CA PRO A 309 -0.41 4.14 -20.09
C PRO A 309 0.94 3.67 -19.56
N THR A 310 1.35 4.25 -18.45
CA THR A 310 2.65 3.97 -17.81
C THR A 310 2.46 3.22 -16.51
N GLY A 311 3.40 2.33 -16.16
CA GLY A 311 3.47 1.66 -14.88
C GLY A 311 4.07 2.52 -13.78
N HIS A 312 4.21 1.93 -12.58
CA HIS A 312 4.92 2.58 -11.50
C HIS A 312 6.40 2.80 -11.85
N ARG A 313 6.92 3.99 -11.53
CA ARG A 313 8.35 4.28 -11.67
C ARG A 313 9.14 3.51 -10.63
N SER A 314 10.26 2.92 -11.06
CA SER A 314 11.22 2.32 -10.14
C SER A 314 11.85 3.38 -9.25
N ASP A 315 12.05 3.03 -7.97
CA ASP A 315 12.83 3.86 -7.06
C ASP A 315 14.28 4.01 -7.54
N PRO A 316 15.00 5.09 -7.14
CA PRO A 316 16.43 5.24 -7.40
C PRO A 316 17.23 4.01 -6.97
N LEU A 317 18.28 3.67 -7.71
CA LEU A 317 19.07 2.45 -7.47
C LEU A 317 19.55 2.34 -6.01
N LEU A 318 20.06 3.43 -5.44
CA LEU A 318 20.50 3.46 -4.05
C LEU A 318 19.38 3.05 -3.08
N VAL A 319 18.19 3.62 -3.26
CA VAL A 319 17.01 3.31 -2.42
C VAL A 319 16.62 1.83 -2.56
N ARG A 320 16.62 1.29 -3.79
CA ARG A 320 16.32 -0.13 -4.04
C ARG A 320 17.33 -1.06 -3.37
N LEU A 321 18.61 -0.70 -3.41
CA LEU A 321 19.67 -1.48 -2.75
C LEU A 321 19.53 -1.44 -1.23
N MET A 322 19.23 -0.25 -0.66
CA MET A 322 18.97 -0.09 0.77
C MET A 322 17.76 -0.92 1.22
N ASP A 323 16.64 -0.81 0.51
CA ASP A 323 15.43 -1.57 0.81
C ASP A 323 15.68 -3.09 0.72
N ARG A 324 16.36 -3.54 -0.33
CA ARG A 324 16.71 -4.96 -0.50
C ARG A 324 17.57 -5.46 0.66
N LEU A 325 18.63 -4.74 1.00
CA LEU A 325 19.53 -5.13 2.08
C LEU A 325 18.79 -5.13 3.43
N PHE A 326 17.96 -4.12 3.70
CA PHE A 326 17.17 -4.04 4.92
C PHE A 326 16.23 -5.25 5.06
N LEU A 327 15.50 -5.59 4.00
CA LEU A 327 14.61 -6.76 4.01
C LEU A 327 15.38 -8.09 4.16
N GLN A 328 16.57 -8.21 3.57
CA GLN A 328 17.42 -9.39 3.74
C GLN A 328 17.90 -9.52 5.20
N VAL A 329 18.26 -8.42 5.86
CA VAL A 329 18.61 -8.42 7.28
C VAL A 329 17.42 -8.83 8.15
N LEU A 330 16.24 -8.27 7.92
CA LEU A 330 15.01 -8.64 8.63
C LEU A 330 14.66 -10.13 8.46
N ARG A 331 14.84 -10.66 7.25
CA ARG A 331 14.57 -12.07 6.96
C ARG A 331 15.59 -13.02 7.62
N ALA A 332 16.87 -12.64 7.63
CA ALA A 332 17.94 -13.45 8.19
C ALA A 332 17.99 -13.41 9.73
N ALA A 333 17.61 -12.27 10.32
CA ALA A 333 17.68 -12.04 11.77
C ALA A 333 16.44 -11.26 12.27
N PRO A 334 15.23 -11.85 12.20
CA PRO A 334 13.97 -11.16 12.52
C PRO A 334 13.93 -10.61 13.95
N GLN A 335 14.63 -11.27 14.90
CA GLN A 335 14.74 -10.81 16.29
C GLN A 335 15.44 -9.45 16.45
N THR A 336 16.15 -8.98 15.43
CA THR A 336 16.82 -7.66 15.43
C THR A 336 15.90 -6.53 14.94
N ALA A 337 14.75 -6.86 14.39
CA ALA A 337 13.85 -5.89 13.80
C ALA A 337 13.43 -4.77 14.79
N PRO A 338 13.02 -5.06 16.03
CA PRO A 338 12.66 -4.00 16.97
C PRO A 338 13.79 -2.99 17.17
N ASP A 339 15.02 -3.45 17.38
CA ASP A 339 16.16 -2.58 17.60
C ASP A 339 16.50 -1.73 16.37
N LEU A 340 16.33 -2.29 15.16
CA LEU A 340 16.55 -1.56 13.90
C LEU A 340 15.50 -0.45 13.70
N PHE A 341 14.23 -0.76 13.93
CA PHE A 341 13.16 0.24 13.80
C PHE A 341 13.28 1.33 14.88
N LEU A 342 13.47 0.95 16.14
CA LEU A 342 13.67 1.94 17.21
C LEU A 342 14.88 2.83 16.92
N ALA A 343 16.02 2.26 16.49
CA ALA A 343 17.21 3.03 16.14
C ALA A 343 16.96 4.03 15.00
N LEU A 344 16.21 3.64 13.97
CA LEU A 344 15.87 4.53 12.87
C LEU A 344 15.10 5.76 13.35
N PHE A 345 14.04 5.55 14.13
CA PHE A 345 13.17 6.62 14.61
C PHE A 345 13.78 7.44 15.75
N GLU A 346 14.72 6.89 16.51
CA GLU A 346 15.43 7.58 17.60
C GLU A 346 16.59 8.44 17.11
N ARG A 347 17.35 7.98 16.10
CA ARG A 347 18.64 8.56 15.74
C ARG A 347 18.63 9.40 14.46
N ALA A 348 17.69 9.14 13.56
CA ALA A 348 17.58 9.95 12.34
C ALA A 348 16.66 11.15 12.58
N ASP A 349 16.95 12.24 11.89
CA ASP A 349 16.10 13.44 11.88
C ASP A 349 14.69 13.10 11.36
N SER A 350 13.65 13.64 12.01
CA SER A 350 12.26 13.32 11.70
C SER A 350 11.91 13.63 10.24
N ALA A 351 12.31 14.79 9.73
CA ALA A 351 12.02 15.17 8.36
C ALA A 351 12.74 14.26 7.36
N CYS A 352 13.94 13.77 7.71
CA CYS A 352 14.68 12.78 6.94
C CYS A 352 13.93 11.44 6.86
N VAL A 353 13.50 10.89 8.01
CA VAL A 353 12.74 9.63 8.07
C VAL A 353 11.46 9.75 7.26
N ILE A 354 10.70 10.84 7.43
CA ILE A 354 9.46 11.08 6.71
C ILE A 354 9.70 11.14 5.20
N ARG A 355 10.69 11.91 4.71
CA ARG A 355 11.02 11.95 3.28
C ARG A 355 11.46 10.59 2.76
N PHE A 356 12.26 9.86 3.55
CA PHE A 356 12.73 8.54 3.18
C PHE A 356 11.57 7.55 3.03
N LEU A 357 10.67 7.47 4.00
CA LEU A 357 9.52 6.55 3.97
C LEU A 357 8.45 6.95 2.96
N SER A 358 8.31 8.26 2.68
CA SER A 358 7.37 8.79 1.67
C SER A 358 7.89 8.73 0.23
N GLY A 359 9.08 8.14 -0.02
CA GLY A 359 9.64 8.02 -1.37
C GLY A 359 10.17 9.33 -1.96
N ARG A 360 10.53 10.30 -1.12
CA ARG A 360 11.04 11.64 -1.51
C ARG A 360 12.45 11.90 -0.97
N SER A 361 13.18 10.84 -0.66
CA SER A 361 14.53 10.94 -0.08
C SER A 361 15.56 11.50 -1.06
N THR A 362 16.43 12.35 -0.54
CA THR A 362 17.67 12.76 -1.19
C THR A 362 18.80 11.77 -0.88
N ALA A 363 19.94 11.89 -1.57
CA ALA A 363 21.14 11.11 -1.24
C ALA A 363 21.63 11.38 0.21
N LYS A 364 21.46 12.63 0.69
CA LYS A 364 21.78 13.01 2.07
C LYS A 364 20.89 12.27 3.06
N ASP A 365 19.59 12.16 2.79
CA ASP A 365 18.64 11.41 3.62
C ASP A 365 19.02 9.93 3.67
N CYS A 366 19.35 9.32 2.53
CA CYS A 366 19.81 7.94 2.48
C CYS A 366 21.04 7.72 3.35
N LEU A 367 22.04 8.61 3.30
CA LEU A 367 23.23 8.53 4.14
C LEU A 367 22.89 8.67 5.62
N GLN A 368 21.97 9.55 5.99
CA GLN A 368 21.54 9.76 7.36
C GLN A 368 20.82 8.52 7.91
N VAL A 369 19.93 7.91 7.12
CA VAL A 369 19.27 6.64 7.46
C VAL A 369 20.30 5.51 7.66
N MET A 370 21.27 5.39 6.75
CA MET A 370 22.34 4.39 6.92
C MET A 370 23.14 4.58 8.20
N ARG A 371 23.43 5.82 8.60
CA ARG A 371 24.16 6.14 9.84
C ARG A 371 23.34 5.89 11.11
N ALA A 372 22.03 6.02 11.04
CA ALA A 372 21.13 5.76 12.17
C ALA A 372 21.03 4.28 12.52
N LEU A 373 21.20 3.41 11.54
CA LEU A 373 21.05 1.96 11.69
C LEU A 373 22.35 1.29 12.20
N PRO A 374 22.25 0.25 13.06
CA PRO A 374 23.41 -0.53 13.52
C PRO A 374 24.10 -1.25 12.36
N ALA A 375 25.31 -0.84 11.99
CA ALA A 375 26.03 -1.33 10.82
C ALA A 375 26.32 -2.85 10.86
N LYS A 376 26.49 -3.44 12.05
CA LYS A 376 26.91 -4.84 12.24
C LYS A 376 26.05 -5.83 11.42
N HIS A 377 24.75 -5.75 11.50
CA HIS A 377 23.84 -6.69 10.83
C HIS A 377 23.87 -6.54 9.30
N PHE A 378 24.04 -5.31 8.82
CA PHE A 378 24.13 -5.02 7.37
C PHE A 378 25.45 -5.51 6.78
N VAL A 379 26.55 -5.32 7.50
CA VAL A 379 27.90 -5.81 7.09
C VAL A 379 27.90 -7.35 7.06
N GLN A 380 27.39 -8.01 8.10
CA GLN A 380 27.26 -9.47 8.11
C GLN A 380 26.44 -9.99 6.92
N GLN A 381 25.31 -9.35 6.63
CA GLN A 381 24.45 -9.74 5.51
C GLN A 381 25.12 -9.52 4.15
N LEU A 382 25.88 -8.45 3.98
CA LEU A 382 26.65 -8.22 2.76
C LEU A 382 27.70 -9.34 2.52
N PHE A 383 28.43 -9.75 3.55
CA PHE A 383 29.41 -10.84 3.43
C PHE A 383 28.75 -12.19 3.17
N SER A 384 27.61 -12.49 3.79
CA SER A 384 26.90 -13.76 3.56
C SER A 384 26.24 -13.84 2.16
N SER A 385 26.01 -12.71 1.51
CA SER A 385 25.43 -12.65 0.17
C SER A 385 26.47 -12.64 -0.96
N LEU A 386 27.79 -12.55 -0.64
CA LEU A 386 28.86 -12.71 -1.61
C LEU A 386 28.96 -14.20 -2.01
N PRO A 387 28.95 -14.54 -3.31
CA PRO A 387 29.14 -15.93 -3.73
C PRO A 387 30.51 -16.43 -3.27
N ALA A 388 30.55 -17.67 -2.73
CA ALA A 388 31.73 -18.32 -2.17
C ALA A 388 32.95 -18.43 -3.15
N VAL A 389 32.79 -18.00 -4.38
CA VAL A 389 33.82 -18.02 -5.45
C VAL A 389 34.94 -17.00 -5.20
N VAL A 390 34.75 -15.98 -4.36
CA VAL A 390 35.79 -14.95 -4.14
C VAL A 390 36.77 -15.33 -3.05
N LEU A 391 36.45 -16.27 -2.15
CA LEU A 391 37.29 -16.64 -1.03
C LEU A 391 38.31 -17.76 -1.34
N ASN A 392 38.23 -18.43 -2.51
CA ASN A 392 39.12 -19.52 -2.90
C ASN A 392 40.28 -19.11 -3.85
N ARG A 393 40.55 -17.80 -4.00
CA ARG A 393 41.69 -17.31 -4.82
C ARG A 393 42.83 -16.67 -4.00
N ALA A 394 42.89 -16.92 -2.71
CA ALA A 394 44.01 -16.53 -1.86
C ALA A 394 44.45 -17.73 -1.02
N GLY A 395 44.84 -18.81 -1.71
CA GLY A 395 45.51 -19.98 -1.15
C GLY A 395 46.57 -20.40 -2.12
#